data_1e7538cc61422386fba76f7dafbc6628
#
_entry.id   1e7538cc61422386fba76f7dafbc6628
#
_cell.length_a   1.000
_cell.length_b   1.000
_cell.length_c   1.000
_cell.angle_alpha   90.00
_cell.angle_beta   90.00
_cell.angle_gamma   90.00
#
_symmetry.space_group_name_H-M   'P 1'
#
loop_
_entity.id
_entity.type
_entity.pdbx_description
1 polymer ?
#
loop_
_entity_poly.entity_id
_entity_poly.type
_entity_poly.pdbx_seq_one_letter_code
_entity_poly.pdbx_strand_id
1 'polypeptide(L)'
;KEIEVTAKKWEFIPNPIRVNLGDRVRLKITSIDVAHGFALPDFGISQRLSPGVTEIVEFTADKKGSFTFFCNVQCGSGHGSMRGTLIVE
;
A
#
# COMPACT_ATOMS: atom_id res chain seq x y z
N LYS A 1 13.62 5.53 -3.73
CA LYS A 1 12.65 6.11 -2.76
C LYS A 1 12.11 5.04 -1.84
N GLU A 2 12.32 5.22 -0.56
CA GLU A 2 11.88 4.26 0.44
C GLU A 2 10.83 4.90 1.36
N ILE A 3 9.70 4.24 1.53
CA ILE A 3 8.57 4.75 2.31
C ILE A 3 8.09 3.67 3.26
N GLU A 4 7.95 4.00 4.54
CA GLU A 4 7.36 3.10 5.51
C GLU A 4 5.85 3.29 5.53
N VAL A 5 5.11 2.19 5.44
CA VAL A 5 3.65 2.19 5.42
C VAL A 5 3.14 1.32 6.56
N THR A 6 2.21 1.85 7.32
CA THR A 6 1.52 1.12 8.38
C THR A 6 0.12 0.75 7.91
N ALA A 7 -0.24 -0.51 8.04
CA ALA A 7 -1.58 -1.01 7.80
C ALA A 7 -2.23 -1.32 9.15
N LYS A 8 -3.42 -0.80 9.36
CA LYS A 8 -4.21 -1.08 10.56
C LYS A 8 -5.69 -0.93 10.21
N LYS A 9 -6.57 -1.36 11.08
CA LYS A 9 -8.03 -1.21 10.91
C LYS A 9 -8.37 0.28 10.94
N TRP A 10 -8.82 0.88 9.94
CA TRP A 10 -9.13 0.43 8.57
C TRP A 10 -8.46 1.38 7.60
N GLU A 11 -7.18 1.56 7.71
CA GLU A 11 -6.44 2.57 6.95
C GLU A 11 -5.00 2.17 6.68
N PHE A 12 -4.42 2.84 5.70
CA PHE A 12 -2.98 2.81 5.43
C PHE A 12 -2.40 4.18 5.76
N ILE A 13 -1.24 4.20 6.41
CA ILE A 13 -0.55 5.44 6.77
C ILE A 13 0.87 5.39 6.22
N PRO A 14 1.33 6.37 5.45
CA PRO A 14 0.65 7.61 5.05
C PRO A 14 -0.37 7.39 3.93
N ASN A 15 -1.29 8.33 3.79
CA ASN A 15 -2.26 8.36 2.71
C ASN A 15 -2.66 9.81 2.44
N PRO A 16 -2.43 10.35 1.25
CA PRO A 16 -1.88 9.67 0.07
C PRO A 16 -0.37 9.39 0.20
N ILE A 17 0.12 8.50 -0.65
CA ILE A 17 1.55 8.29 -0.85
C ILE A 17 1.94 9.06 -2.10
N ARG A 18 2.95 9.93 -2.01
CA ARG A 18 3.39 10.75 -3.14
C ARG A 18 4.79 10.36 -3.57
N VAL A 19 4.97 10.14 -4.85
CA VAL A 19 6.28 9.85 -5.46
C VAL A 19 6.39 10.62 -6.77
N ASN A 20 7.59 10.65 -7.34
CA ASN A 20 7.81 11.31 -8.62
C ASN A 20 7.90 10.29 -9.75
N LEU A 21 7.46 10.70 -10.93
CA LEU A 21 7.58 9.88 -12.14
C LEU A 21 9.05 9.47 -12.32
N GLY A 22 9.27 8.19 -12.55
CA GLY A 22 10.61 7.63 -12.72
C GLY A 22 11.24 7.10 -11.45
N ASP A 23 10.66 7.37 -10.27
CA ASP A 23 11.21 6.86 -9.02
C ASP A 23 11.16 5.33 -8.98
N ARG A 24 12.23 4.74 -8.47
CA ARG A 24 12.19 3.35 -8.03
C ARG A 24 11.71 3.35 -6.58
N VAL A 25 10.52 2.84 -6.35
CA VAL A 25 9.84 2.94 -5.06
C VAL A 25 9.97 1.62 -4.30
N ARG A 26 10.33 1.72 -3.03
CA ARG A 26 10.33 0.59 -2.10
C ARG A 26 9.41 0.95 -0.95
N LEU A 27 8.33 0.20 -0.80
CA LEU A 27 7.40 0.34 0.31
C LEU A 27 7.71 -0.74 1.34
N LYS A 28 7.91 -0.34 2.58
CA LYS A 28 8.10 -1.24 3.72
C LYS A 28 6.80 -1.21 4.51
N ILE A 29 5.99 -2.25 4.36
CA ILE A 29 4.62 -2.28 4.85
C ILE A 29 4.50 -3.24 6.03
N THR A 30 3.96 -2.75 7.13
CA THR A 30 3.76 -3.55 8.34
C THR A 30 2.31 -3.43 8.81
N SER A 31 1.66 -4.56 9.05
CA SER A 31 0.39 -4.58 9.77
C SER A 31 0.65 -4.60 11.26
N ILE A 32 -0.03 -3.75 12.01
CA ILE A 32 0.15 -3.63 13.46
C ILE A 32 -1.00 -4.26 14.26
N ASP A 33 -2.00 -4.83 13.60
CA ASP A 33 -3.14 -5.44 14.30
C ASP A 33 -3.49 -6.83 13.77
N VAL A 34 -4.17 -6.93 12.65
CA VAL A 34 -4.62 -8.19 12.07
C VAL A 34 -3.99 -8.37 10.69
N ALA A 35 -4.21 -9.53 10.07
CA ALA A 35 -3.78 -9.73 8.70
C ALA A 35 -4.54 -8.77 7.78
N HIS A 36 -3.81 -8.14 6.88
CA HIS A 36 -4.35 -7.26 5.84
C HIS A 36 -3.75 -7.69 4.51
N GLY A 37 -4.09 -7.00 3.45
CA GLY A 37 -3.43 -7.13 2.16
C GLY A 37 -3.11 -5.75 1.63
N PHE A 38 -2.22 -5.68 0.67
CA PHE A 38 -1.92 -4.43 -0.03
C PHE A 38 -1.94 -4.73 -1.52
N ALA A 39 -2.93 -4.20 -2.20
CA ALA A 39 -3.06 -4.35 -3.64
C ALA A 39 -2.93 -2.99 -4.32
N LEU A 40 -2.05 -2.92 -5.31
CA LEU A 40 -1.86 -1.74 -6.16
C LEU A 40 -1.84 -2.27 -7.59
N PRO A 41 -3.02 -2.58 -8.16
CA PRO A 41 -3.12 -3.31 -9.44
C PRO A 41 -2.49 -2.59 -10.61
N ASP A 42 -2.52 -1.25 -10.63
CA ASP A 42 -1.94 -0.48 -11.74
C ASP A 42 -0.43 -0.68 -11.88
N PHE A 43 0.22 -1.21 -10.85
CA PHE A 43 1.65 -1.52 -10.86
C PHE A 43 1.91 -3.01 -10.60
N GLY A 44 0.87 -3.84 -10.73
CA GLY A 44 1.00 -5.29 -10.62
C GLY A 44 1.33 -5.81 -9.23
N ILE A 45 0.96 -5.09 -8.17
CA ILE A 45 1.32 -5.43 -6.81
C ILE A 45 0.13 -6.03 -6.06
N SER A 46 0.38 -7.15 -5.39
CA SER A 46 -0.55 -7.79 -4.47
C SER A 46 0.27 -8.50 -3.41
N GLN A 47 0.19 -8.04 -2.16
CA GLN A 47 1.00 -8.56 -1.07
C GLN A 47 0.15 -8.80 0.17
N ARG A 48 0.22 -10.04 0.71
CA ARG A 48 -0.40 -10.35 2.00
C ARG A 48 0.47 -9.80 3.10
N LEU A 49 -0.17 -9.22 4.12
CA LEU A 49 0.49 -8.63 5.29
C LEU A 49 0.10 -9.43 6.54
N SER A 50 1.04 -10.21 7.07
CA SER A 50 0.84 -10.91 8.33
C SER A 50 1.14 -9.96 9.49
N PRO A 51 0.39 -10.04 10.61
CA PRO A 51 0.60 -9.13 11.73
C PRO A 51 2.04 -9.14 12.23
N GLY A 52 2.62 -7.95 12.39
CA GLY A 52 3.96 -7.78 12.94
C GLY A 52 5.11 -8.08 12.00
N VAL A 53 4.80 -8.49 10.75
CA VAL A 53 5.83 -8.80 9.75
C VAL A 53 5.90 -7.70 8.73
N THR A 54 7.09 -7.13 8.53
CA THR A 54 7.30 -6.11 7.50
C THR A 54 7.54 -6.77 6.16
N GLU A 55 6.72 -6.41 5.16
CA GLU A 55 6.88 -6.86 3.78
C GLU A 55 7.43 -5.72 2.93
N ILE A 56 8.27 -6.07 1.98
CA ILE A 56 8.87 -5.09 1.08
C ILE A 56 8.27 -5.27 -0.30
N VAL A 57 7.73 -4.18 -0.85
CA VAL A 57 7.14 -4.14 -2.17
C VAL A 57 7.88 -3.10 -2.99
N GLU A 58 8.32 -3.48 -4.19
CA GLU A 58 9.08 -2.58 -5.06
C GLU A 58 8.43 -2.44 -6.41
N PHE A 59 8.46 -1.21 -6.94
CA PHE A 59 7.97 -0.94 -8.29
C PHE A 59 8.61 0.34 -8.81
N THR A 60 8.56 0.51 -10.13
CA THR A 60 8.97 1.76 -10.78
C THR A 60 7.72 2.59 -11.05
N ALA A 61 7.73 3.84 -10.62
CA ALA A 61 6.61 4.78 -10.83
C ALA A 61 6.68 5.28 -12.27
N ASP A 62 6.29 4.45 -13.22
CA ASP A 62 6.41 4.70 -14.66
C ASP A 62 5.15 5.27 -15.31
N LYS A 63 4.14 5.59 -14.52
CA LYS A 63 2.89 6.19 -14.97
C LYS A 63 2.55 7.36 -14.07
N LYS A 64 2.26 8.49 -14.65
CA LYS A 64 1.84 9.69 -13.93
C LYS A 64 0.35 9.63 -13.64
N GLY A 65 -0.07 10.09 -12.48
CA GLY A 65 -1.49 10.16 -12.12
C GLY A 65 -1.77 9.70 -10.70
N SER A 66 -3.03 9.41 -10.44
CA SER A 66 -3.52 8.94 -9.15
C SER A 66 -4.00 7.49 -9.28
N PHE A 67 -3.52 6.62 -8.41
CA PHE A 67 -3.80 5.19 -8.46
C PHE A 67 -4.28 4.72 -7.10
N THR A 68 -5.28 3.85 -7.07
CA THR A 68 -5.84 3.35 -5.81
C THR A 68 -5.09 2.12 -5.34
N PHE A 69 -4.74 2.11 -4.05
CA PHE A 69 -4.35 0.87 -3.38
C PHE A 69 -5.40 0.52 -2.33
N PHE A 70 -5.51 -0.76 -2.00
CA PHE A 70 -6.56 -1.21 -1.10
C PHE A 70 -6.19 -2.54 -0.42
N CYS A 71 -6.91 -2.86 0.65
CA CYS A 71 -6.78 -4.15 1.31
C CYS A 71 -7.54 -5.20 0.52
N ASN A 72 -6.85 -6.25 0.07
CA ASN A 72 -7.44 -7.36 -0.68
C ASN A 72 -7.57 -8.65 0.12
N VAL A 73 -7.41 -8.57 1.44
CA VAL A 73 -7.60 -9.68 2.37
C VAL A 73 -8.72 -9.29 3.31
N GLN A 74 -9.72 -10.17 3.52
CA GLN A 74 -10.81 -9.86 4.44
C GLN A 74 -10.24 -9.66 5.85
N CYS A 75 -10.34 -8.44 6.35
CA CYS A 75 -9.70 -8.04 7.61
C CYS A 75 -10.71 -7.53 8.66
N GLY A 76 -11.99 -7.68 8.39
CA GLY A 76 -13.05 -7.32 9.34
C GLY A 76 -14.11 -6.43 8.72
N SER A 77 -14.98 -5.86 9.55
CA SER A 77 -16.17 -5.12 9.09
C SER A 77 -15.85 -3.85 8.29
N GLY A 78 -14.70 -3.21 8.55
CA GLY A 78 -14.25 -2.02 7.84
C GLY A 78 -13.41 -2.27 6.60
N HIS A 79 -13.28 -3.53 6.18
CA HIS A 79 -12.46 -3.94 5.05
C HIS A 79 -12.74 -3.15 3.77
N GLY A 80 -14.01 -2.92 3.46
CA GLY A 80 -14.39 -2.22 2.23
C GLY A 80 -13.96 -0.76 2.17
N SER A 81 -13.67 -0.13 3.30
CA SER A 81 -13.23 1.27 3.36
C SER A 81 -11.71 1.41 3.45
N MET A 82 -10.97 0.31 3.56
CA MET A 82 -9.52 0.33 3.74
C MET A 82 -8.82 0.49 2.39
N ARG A 83 -8.63 1.73 1.99
CA ARG A 83 -8.03 2.11 0.70
C ARG A 83 -7.29 3.42 0.80
N GLY A 84 -6.42 3.67 -0.16
CA GLY A 84 -5.70 4.92 -0.25
C GLY A 84 -5.31 5.24 -1.68
N THR A 85 -4.54 6.29 -1.85
CA THR A 85 -4.15 6.81 -3.16
C THR A 85 -2.63 6.94 -3.26
N LEU A 86 -2.08 6.41 -4.33
CA LEU A 86 -0.71 6.68 -4.75
C LEU A 86 -0.77 7.80 -5.79
N ILE A 87 -0.03 8.87 -5.56
CA ILE A 87 0.06 9.99 -6.49
C ILE A 87 1.47 10.00 -7.08
N VAL A 88 1.54 9.88 -8.40
CA VAL A 88 2.80 9.96 -9.15
C VAL A 88 2.80 11.31 -9.87
N GLU A 89 3.72 12.18 -9.48
CA GLU A 89 3.79 13.56 -9.99
C GLU A 89 4.83 13.78 -11.04
#